data_8ff6539d375d8a4c2194a70b50f38e3f
#
_entry.id   8ff6539d375d8a4c2194a70b50f38e3f
#
_cell.length_a   1.000
_cell.length_b   1.000
_cell.length_c   1.000
_cell.angle_alpha   90.00
_cell.angle_beta   90.00
_cell.angle_gamma   90.00
#
_symmetry.space_group_name_H-M   'P 1'
#
loop_
_entity.id
_entity.type
_entity.pdbx_description
1 polymer ?
#
loop_
_entity_poly.entity_id
_entity_poly.type
_entity_poly.pdbx_seq_one_letter_code
_entity_poly.pdbx_strand_id
1 'polypeptide(L)'
;MRSFLAAALILMPTVAQPGDIQRACLMSPRAASAPVCACIQAAANQTLTARDQRLAASFFADPGLAQEVRRSDRRRDERFWDRYRSFGQTAERFCES
;
A
#
# COMPACT_ATOMS: atom_id res chain seq x y z
N MET A 1 18.80 42.42 28.65
CA MET A 1 17.54 41.73 28.42
C MET A 1 17.74 40.57 27.47
N ARG A 2 17.52 39.40 27.96
CA ARG A 2 17.68 38.20 27.18
C ARG A 2 16.28 37.72 26.74
N SER A 3 16.01 37.84 25.46
CA SER A 3 14.81 37.25 24.92
C SER A 3 15.04 35.76 24.76
N PHE A 4 14.35 34.96 25.53
CA PHE A 4 14.31 33.53 25.33
C PHE A 4 13.36 33.24 24.18
N LEU A 5 13.90 32.88 23.03
CA LEU A 5 13.14 32.24 22.00
C LEU A 5 12.85 30.80 22.47
N ALA A 6 11.73 30.64 23.17
CA ALA A 6 11.20 29.32 23.37
C ALA A 6 10.80 28.82 22.01
N ALA A 7 11.60 27.95 21.42
CA ALA A 7 11.16 27.16 20.27
C ALA A 7 10.02 26.28 20.77
N ALA A 8 8.79 26.73 20.52
CA ALA A 8 7.64 25.86 20.72
C ALA A 8 7.78 24.72 19.71
N LEU A 9 8.23 23.58 20.17
CA LEU A 9 8.10 22.33 19.45
C LEU A 9 6.60 22.06 19.30
N ILE A 10 6.05 22.50 18.19
CA ILE A 10 4.71 22.11 17.81
C ILE A 10 4.83 20.65 17.38
N LEU A 11 4.55 19.76 18.30
CA LEU A 11 4.30 18.37 17.97
C LEU A 11 3.00 18.33 17.19
N MET A 12 3.11 18.46 15.87
CA MET A 12 1.99 18.16 15.01
C MET A 12 1.72 16.65 15.11
N PRO A 13 0.51 16.23 15.49
CA PRO A 13 0.15 14.83 15.34
C PRO A 13 0.30 14.48 13.87
N THR A 14 1.26 13.61 13.56
CA THR A 14 1.35 13.02 12.25
C THR A 14 0.09 12.16 12.07
N VAL A 15 -0.89 12.71 11.39
CA VAL A 15 -2.00 11.92 10.89
C VAL A 15 -1.39 11.03 9.80
N ALA A 16 -1.23 9.74 10.11
CA ALA A 16 -0.80 8.77 9.10
C ALA A 16 -1.83 8.77 7.98
N GLN A 17 -1.45 9.32 6.83
CA GLN A 17 -2.30 9.26 5.65
C GLN A 17 -2.42 7.80 5.20
N PRO A 18 -3.63 7.35 4.80
CA PRO A 18 -3.78 6.01 4.23
C PRO A 18 -2.89 5.87 3.02
N GLY A 19 -2.18 4.73 2.91
CA GLY A 19 -1.33 4.44 1.78
C GLY A 19 -2.12 4.16 0.49
N ASP A 20 -1.40 4.02 -0.61
CA ASP A 20 -2.00 3.80 -1.93
C ASP A 20 -2.87 2.55 -1.98
N ILE A 21 -2.41 1.46 -1.36
CA ILE A 21 -3.15 0.18 -1.33
C ILE A 21 -4.43 0.33 -0.52
N GLN A 22 -4.36 0.94 0.66
CA GLN A 22 -5.52 1.14 1.52
C GLN A 22 -6.60 1.98 0.83
N ARG A 23 -6.21 3.08 0.20
CA ARG A 23 -7.13 3.93 -0.54
C ARG A 23 -7.79 3.18 -1.70
N ALA A 24 -7.00 2.47 -2.48
CA ALA A 24 -7.51 1.68 -3.60
C ALA A 24 -8.48 0.60 -3.13
N CYS A 25 -8.16 -0.07 -2.03
CA CYS A 25 -9.02 -1.07 -1.40
C CYS A 25 -10.37 -0.47 -0.98
N LEU A 26 -10.35 0.68 -0.30
CA LEU A 26 -11.56 1.36 0.18
C LEU A 26 -12.44 1.85 -0.97
N MET A 27 -11.85 2.20 -2.10
CA MET A 27 -12.55 2.69 -3.29
C MET A 27 -13.01 1.58 -4.23
N SER A 28 -12.59 0.36 -3.97
CA SER A 28 -12.93 -0.78 -4.83
C SER A 28 -14.42 -1.12 -4.71
N PRO A 29 -15.10 -1.48 -5.83
CA PRO A 29 -16.48 -1.95 -5.78
C PRO A 29 -16.66 -3.23 -4.95
N ARG A 30 -15.58 -3.97 -4.70
CA ARG A 30 -15.55 -5.15 -3.83
C ARG A 30 -15.09 -4.77 -2.43
N ALA A 31 -15.51 -3.62 -1.94
CA ALA A 31 -14.98 -3.02 -0.73
C ALA A 31 -14.94 -4.02 0.43
N ALA A 32 -13.73 -4.36 0.84
CA ALA A 32 -13.48 -4.96 2.12
C ALA A 32 -13.72 -3.90 3.21
N SER A 33 -13.86 -4.35 4.46
CA SER A 33 -14.01 -3.42 5.56
C SER A 33 -12.78 -2.51 5.73
N ALA A 34 -12.94 -1.35 6.34
CA ALA A 34 -11.84 -0.45 6.61
C ALA A 34 -10.70 -1.13 7.40
N PRO A 35 -10.95 -1.94 8.44
CA PRO A 35 -9.89 -2.68 9.12
C PRO A 35 -9.14 -3.65 8.21
N VAL A 36 -9.84 -4.34 7.32
CA VAL A 36 -9.20 -5.27 6.36
C VAL A 36 -8.32 -4.49 5.38
N CYS A 37 -8.80 -3.36 4.84
CA CYS A 37 -7.99 -2.53 3.95
C CYS A 37 -6.73 -2.00 4.63
N ALA A 38 -6.82 -1.62 5.91
CA ALA A 38 -5.65 -1.20 6.69
C ALA A 38 -4.67 -2.35 6.89
N CYS A 39 -5.15 -3.57 7.14
CA CYS A 39 -4.32 -4.76 7.26
C CYS A 39 -3.60 -5.08 5.95
N ILE A 40 -4.30 -5.00 4.83
CA ILE A 40 -3.72 -5.22 3.50
C ILE A 40 -2.62 -4.18 3.22
N GLN A 41 -2.83 -2.92 3.62
CA GLN A 41 -1.80 -1.90 3.51
C GLN A 41 -0.56 -2.24 4.35
N ALA A 42 -0.74 -2.75 5.57
CA ALA A 42 0.36 -3.17 6.42
C ALA A 42 1.17 -4.31 5.76
N ALA A 43 0.49 -5.26 5.14
CA ALA A 43 1.14 -6.32 4.37
C ALA A 43 1.95 -5.75 3.20
N ALA A 44 1.40 -4.77 2.49
CA ALA A 44 2.08 -4.09 1.39
C ALA A 44 3.35 -3.37 1.87
N ASN A 45 3.30 -2.73 3.03
CA ASN A 45 4.45 -2.03 3.59
C ASN A 45 5.62 -2.97 3.90
N GLN A 46 5.35 -4.24 4.18
CA GLN A 46 6.36 -5.25 4.46
C GLN A 46 6.97 -5.87 3.20
N THR A 47 6.24 -5.86 2.10
CA THR A 47 6.58 -6.67 0.92
C THR A 47 6.81 -5.86 -0.35
N LEU A 48 6.23 -4.68 -0.45
CA LEU A 48 6.25 -3.88 -1.67
C LEU A 48 6.98 -2.56 -1.45
N THR A 49 7.74 -2.12 -2.44
CA THR A 49 8.29 -0.77 -2.48
C THR A 49 7.16 0.24 -2.70
N ALA A 50 7.43 1.53 -2.49
CA ALA A 50 6.45 2.58 -2.79
C ALA A 50 5.99 2.55 -4.25
N ARG A 51 6.92 2.29 -5.17
CA ARG A 51 6.62 2.16 -6.60
C ARG A 51 5.73 0.95 -6.88
N ASP A 52 6.05 -0.19 -6.26
CA ASP A 52 5.24 -1.41 -6.37
C ASP A 52 3.82 -1.17 -5.87
N GLN A 53 3.67 -0.43 -4.77
CA GLN A 53 2.36 -0.15 -4.20
C GLN A 53 1.50 0.70 -5.13
N ARG A 54 2.09 1.67 -5.82
CA ARG A 54 1.36 2.46 -6.81
C ARG A 54 0.87 1.60 -7.97
N LEU A 55 1.71 0.68 -8.45
CA LEU A 55 1.32 -0.23 -9.52
C LEU A 55 0.22 -1.20 -9.04
N ALA A 56 0.42 -1.82 -7.88
CA ALA A 56 -0.57 -2.75 -7.31
C ALA A 56 -1.90 -2.06 -7.02
N ALA A 57 -1.88 -0.80 -6.56
CA ALA A 57 -3.10 -0.04 -6.32
C ALA A 57 -3.93 0.11 -7.60
N SER A 58 -3.29 0.27 -8.74
CA SER A 58 -4.01 0.40 -10.03
C SER A 58 -4.74 -0.88 -10.44
N PHE A 59 -4.34 -2.04 -9.91
CA PHE A 59 -5.00 -3.31 -10.19
C PHE A 59 -6.43 -3.39 -9.63
N PHE A 60 -6.71 -2.63 -8.56
CA PHE A 60 -8.05 -2.57 -7.99
C PHE A 60 -9.05 -1.94 -8.97
N ALA A 61 -8.62 -0.92 -9.68
CA ALA A 61 -9.46 -0.25 -10.68
C ALA A 61 -9.44 -0.97 -12.04
N ASP A 62 -8.32 -1.63 -12.36
CA ASP A 62 -8.10 -2.30 -13.63
C ASP A 62 -7.47 -3.68 -13.42
N PRO A 63 -8.28 -4.71 -13.14
CA PRO A 63 -7.77 -6.07 -12.97
C PRO A 63 -7.06 -6.63 -14.20
N GLY A 64 -7.41 -6.15 -15.40
CA GLY A 64 -6.74 -6.55 -16.64
C GLY A 64 -5.27 -6.18 -16.66
N LEU A 65 -4.91 -5.05 -16.05
CA LEU A 65 -3.52 -4.62 -15.94
C LEU A 65 -2.68 -5.62 -15.14
N ALA A 66 -3.24 -6.21 -14.10
CA ALA A 66 -2.54 -7.24 -13.33
C ALA A 66 -2.16 -8.44 -14.22
N GLN A 67 -3.06 -8.85 -15.12
CA GLN A 67 -2.80 -9.94 -16.05
C GLN A 67 -1.72 -9.57 -17.06
N GLU A 68 -1.70 -8.33 -17.53
CA GLU A 68 -0.64 -7.87 -18.44
C GLU A 68 0.73 -7.91 -17.78
N VAL A 69 0.84 -7.45 -16.54
CA VAL A 69 2.10 -7.48 -15.79
C VAL A 69 2.52 -8.93 -15.53
N ARG A 70 1.58 -9.80 -15.17
CA ARG A 70 1.86 -11.21 -14.92
C ARG A 70 2.46 -11.92 -16.14
N ARG A 71 1.98 -11.58 -17.34
CA ARG A 71 2.42 -12.20 -18.59
C ARG A 71 3.65 -11.54 -19.21
N SER A 72 4.10 -10.43 -18.63
CA SER A 72 5.22 -9.67 -19.17
C SER A 72 6.53 -10.44 -19.03
N ASP A 73 7.36 -10.36 -20.07
CA ASP A 73 8.70 -10.93 -20.09
C ASP A 73 9.77 -9.97 -19.58
N ARG A 74 9.38 -8.77 -19.19
CA ARG A 74 10.32 -7.77 -18.67
C ARG A 74 10.79 -8.18 -17.27
N ARG A 75 12.09 -8.14 -17.06
CA ARG A 75 12.67 -8.47 -15.73
C ARG A 75 12.08 -7.65 -14.60
N ARG A 76 11.82 -6.38 -14.87
CA ARG A 76 11.22 -5.49 -13.88
C ARG A 76 9.85 -5.99 -13.44
N ASP A 77 9.04 -6.44 -14.38
CA ASP A 77 7.71 -6.96 -14.10
C ASP A 77 7.77 -8.33 -13.41
N GLU A 78 8.72 -9.18 -13.78
CA GLU A 78 8.95 -10.46 -13.11
C GLU A 78 9.32 -10.26 -11.64
N ARG A 79 10.23 -9.33 -11.37
CA ARG A 79 10.65 -9.01 -10.00
C ARG A 79 9.51 -8.40 -9.19
N PHE A 80 8.75 -7.51 -9.81
CA PHE A 80 7.55 -6.96 -9.18
C PHE A 80 6.58 -8.09 -8.83
N TRP A 81 6.33 -9.01 -9.77
CA TRP A 81 5.38 -10.09 -9.58
C TRP A 81 5.79 -11.01 -8.43
N ASP A 82 7.06 -11.29 -8.27
CA ASP A 82 7.57 -12.07 -7.13
C ASP A 82 7.24 -11.39 -5.79
N ARG A 83 7.46 -10.09 -5.69
CA ARG A 83 7.10 -9.33 -4.49
C ARG A 83 5.59 -9.24 -4.30
N TYR A 84 4.85 -9.11 -5.39
CA TYR A 84 3.38 -9.05 -5.35
C TYR A 84 2.79 -10.37 -4.84
N ARG A 85 3.37 -11.50 -5.22
CA ARG A 85 2.96 -12.80 -4.69
C ARG A 85 3.24 -12.91 -3.20
N SER A 86 4.38 -12.43 -2.74
CA SER A 86 4.69 -12.37 -1.31
C SER A 86 3.71 -11.49 -0.55
N PHE A 87 3.34 -10.36 -1.15
CA PHE A 87 2.30 -9.48 -0.62
C PHE A 87 0.97 -10.22 -0.46
N GLY A 88 0.52 -10.91 -1.51
CA GLY A 88 -0.72 -11.68 -1.47
C GLY A 88 -0.72 -12.74 -0.38
N GLN A 89 0.37 -13.50 -0.26
CA GLN A 89 0.52 -14.53 0.76
C GLN A 89 0.50 -13.94 2.17
N THR A 90 1.17 -12.81 2.36
CA THR A 90 1.20 -12.12 3.65
C THR A 90 -0.19 -11.61 4.02
N ALA A 91 -0.90 -11.01 3.08
CA ALA A 91 -2.25 -10.52 3.30
C ALA A 91 -3.22 -11.67 3.63
N GLU A 92 -3.14 -12.79 2.92
CA GLU A 92 -3.96 -13.97 3.20
C GLU A 92 -3.72 -14.52 4.60
N ARG A 93 -2.47 -14.51 5.05
CA ARG A 93 -2.10 -15.05 6.35
C ARG A 93 -2.58 -14.18 7.51
N PHE A 94 -2.52 -12.87 7.38
CA PHE A 94 -2.74 -11.93 8.49
C PHE A 94 -4.02 -11.12 8.39
N CYS A 95 -4.64 -11.05 7.23
CA CYS A 95 -5.82 -10.23 7.01
C CYS A 95 -7.03 -11.11 6.73
N GLU A 96 -7.80 -11.39 7.77
CA GLU A 96 -9.05 -12.14 7.59
C GLU A 96 -10.13 -11.24 7.03
N SER A 97 -10.85 -11.76 6.07
CA SER A 97 -12.02 -11.10 5.48
C SER A 97 -13.23 -11.10 6.42
#